data_12c1e49f389b57f2c46ebedf790de56a
#
_entry.id   12c1e49f389b57f2c46ebedf790de56a
#
_cell.length_a   1.000
_cell.length_b   1.000
_cell.length_c   1.000
_cell.angle_alpha   90.00
_cell.angle_beta   90.00
_cell.angle_gamma   90.00
#
_symmetry.space_group_name_H-M   'P 1'
#
loop_
_entity.id
_entity.type
_entity.pdbx_description
1 polymer ?
#
loop_
_entity_poly.entity_id
_entity_poly.type
_entity_poly.pdbx_seq_one_letter_code
_entity_poly.pdbx_strand_id
1 'polypeptide(L)'
;MPPPPRLSPDELAAALHGLPLWSGDGDGLRRTVQLPTFRDAVAAIVAIADVAEEMDHHPDIDLRWRTLHLALVTHSAGGVTENDLDLARRIDALLPG
;
A
#
# COMPACT_ATOMS: atom_id res chain seq x y z
N MET A 1 -9.49 -18.14 6.43
CA MET A 1 -10.45 -17.07 6.80
C MET A 1 -10.82 -16.27 5.58
N PRO A 2 -12.09 -15.90 5.45
CA PRO A 2 -12.47 -15.03 4.33
C PRO A 2 -11.82 -13.66 4.49
N PRO A 3 -11.57 -12.95 3.38
CA PRO A 3 -11.06 -11.58 3.46
C PRO A 3 -12.12 -10.66 4.09
N PRO A 4 -11.72 -9.50 4.62
CA PRO A 4 -12.68 -8.49 5.01
C PRO A 4 -13.50 -8.02 3.80
N PRO A 5 -14.67 -7.45 3.99
CA PRO A 5 -15.49 -6.98 2.87
C PRO A 5 -14.84 -5.79 2.18
N ARG A 6 -15.15 -5.61 0.90
CA ARG A 6 -14.77 -4.40 0.18
C ARG A 6 -15.32 -3.17 0.90
N LEU A 7 -14.52 -2.12 0.93
CA LEU A 7 -14.99 -0.83 1.42
C LEU A 7 -15.99 -0.22 0.43
N SER A 8 -17.00 0.45 0.96
CA SER A 8 -17.90 1.26 0.12
C SER A 8 -17.13 2.48 -0.40
N PRO A 9 -17.61 3.13 -1.49
CA PRO A 9 -16.99 4.36 -1.96
C PRO A 9 -16.89 5.45 -0.88
N ASP A 10 -17.88 5.58 -0.02
CA ASP A 10 -17.88 6.56 1.06
C ASP A 10 -16.86 6.20 2.15
N GLU A 11 -16.78 4.92 2.53
CA GLU A 11 -15.78 4.44 3.48
C GLU A 11 -14.36 4.67 2.97
N LEU A 12 -14.13 4.39 1.68
CA LEU A 12 -12.82 4.59 1.06
C LEU A 12 -12.46 6.08 0.99
N ALA A 13 -13.40 6.93 0.58
CA ALA A 13 -13.17 8.38 0.52
C ALA A 13 -12.79 8.92 1.91
N ALA A 14 -13.50 8.50 2.95
CA ALA A 14 -13.20 8.90 4.32
C ALA A 14 -11.80 8.42 4.75
N ALA A 15 -11.44 7.16 4.43
CA ALA A 15 -10.15 6.60 4.78
C ALA A 15 -8.99 7.35 4.10
N LEU A 16 -9.16 7.75 2.83
CA LEU A 16 -8.12 8.46 2.08
C LEU A 16 -7.83 9.85 2.66
N HIS A 17 -8.75 10.45 3.40
CA HIS A 17 -8.46 11.68 4.14
C HIS A 17 -7.35 11.49 5.18
N GLY A 18 -7.23 10.29 5.76
CA GLY A 18 -6.18 9.94 6.70
C GLY A 18 -4.92 9.38 6.04
N LEU A 19 -4.91 9.25 4.71
CA LEU A 19 -3.80 8.71 3.94
C LEU A 19 -3.45 9.66 2.79
N PRO A 20 -2.97 10.87 3.07
CA PRO A 20 -2.80 11.92 2.05
C PRO A 20 -1.77 11.60 0.97
N LEU A 21 -0.88 10.64 1.21
CA LEU A 21 0.13 10.22 0.24
C LEU A 21 -0.38 9.14 -0.72
N TRP A 22 -1.57 8.64 -0.47
CA TRP A 22 -2.19 7.60 -1.28
C TRP A 22 -3.32 8.16 -2.11
N SER A 23 -3.50 7.56 -3.30
CA SER A 23 -4.62 7.83 -4.19
C SER A 23 -5.21 6.52 -4.67
N GLY A 24 -6.32 6.60 -5.37
CA GLY A 24 -6.94 5.41 -5.96
C GLY A 24 -8.44 5.41 -5.78
N ASP A 25 -9.01 4.23 -5.99
CA ASP A 25 -10.45 3.98 -5.94
C ASP A 25 -10.71 2.58 -5.38
N GLY A 26 -11.93 2.06 -5.55
CA GLY A 26 -12.28 0.74 -5.07
C GLY A 26 -11.49 -0.40 -5.72
N ASP A 27 -10.82 -0.16 -6.83
CA ASP A 27 -10.03 -1.17 -7.54
C ASP A 27 -8.57 -1.23 -7.07
N GLY A 28 -8.09 -0.23 -6.34
CA GLY A 28 -6.75 -0.26 -5.78
C GLY A 28 -6.30 1.09 -5.24
N LEU A 29 -5.36 1.03 -4.30
CA LEU A 29 -4.68 2.20 -3.75
C LEU A 29 -3.28 2.27 -4.32
N ARG A 30 -2.77 3.48 -4.55
CA ARG A 30 -1.45 3.71 -5.13
C ARG A 30 -0.70 4.79 -4.38
N ARG A 31 0.60 4.56 -4.21
CA ARG A 31 1.54 5.57 -3.72
C ARG A 31 2.82 5.50 -4.54
N THR A 32 3.36 6.67 -4.91
CA THR A 32 4.67 6.78 -5.54
C THR A 32 5.59 7.56 -4.61
N VAL A 33 6.80 7.04 -4.38
CA VAL A 33 7.79 7.69 -3.53
C VAL A 33 9.17 7.60 -4.18
N GLN A 34 9.91 8.71 -4.15
CA GLN A 34 11.29 8.76 -4.60
C GLN A 34 12.21 8.67 -3.38
N LEU A 35 13.12 7.70 -3.38
CA LEU A 35 14.10 7.53 -2.31
C LEU A 35 15.40 8.27 -2.68
N PRO A 36 16.29 8.55 -1.69
CA PRO A 36 17.54 9.26 -1.97
C PRO A 36 18.47 8.53 -2.93
N THR A 37 18.49 7.18 -2.90
CA THR A 37 19.35 6.36 -3.74
C THR A 37 18.64 5.08 -4.15
N PHE A 38 19.14 4.39 -5.17
CA PHE A 38 18.66 3.07 -5.55
C PHE A 38 18.77 2.07 -4.39
N ARG A 39 19.86 2.11 -3.65
CA ARG A 39 20.08 1.22 -2.50
C ARG A 39 19.02 1.46 -1.41
N ASP A 40 18.67 2.72 -1.16
CA ASP A 40 17.61 3.06 -0.21
C ASP A 40 16.26 2.53 -0.67
N ALA A 41 15.99 2.59 -1.98
CA ALA A 41 14.75 2.04 -2.54
C ALA A 41 14.68 0.52 -2.35
N VAL A 42 15.79 -0.18 -2.58
CA VAL A 42 15.85 -1.63 -2.34
C VAL A 42 15.65 -1.95 -0.85
N ALA A 43 16.28 -1.18 0.04
CA ALA A 43 16.11 -1.35 1.48
C ALA A 43 14.65 -1.13 1.91
N ALA A 44 13.97 -0.15 1.31
CA ALA A 44 12.56 0.11 1.56
C ALA A 44 11.70 -1.11 1.14
N ILE A 45 12.01 -1.72 0.00
CA ILE A 45 11.30 -2.94 -0.45
C ILE A 45 11.47 -4.08 0.56
N VAL A 46 12.68 -4.28 1.09
CA VAL A 46 12.93 -5.30 2.09
C VAL A 46 12.08 -5.06 3.35
N ALA A 47 12.04 -3.82 3.83
CA ALA A 47 11.22 -3.47 4.99
C ALA A 47 9.72 -3.69 4.74
N ILE A 48 9.25 -3.32 3.55
CA ILE A 48 7.85 -3.56 3.14
C ILE A 48 7.56 -5.05 3.08
N ALA A 49 8.51 -5.85 2.56
CA ALA A 49 8.36 -7.30 2.49
C ALA A 49 8.14 -7.91 3.87
N ASP A 50 8.87 -7.46 4.88
CA ASP A 50 8.71 -7.97 6.25
C ASP A 50 7.29 -7.74 6.78
N VAL A 51 6.74 -6.55 6.54
CA VAL A 51 5.37 -6.21 6.94
C VAL A 51 4.35 -7.02 6.16
N ALA A 52 4.54 -7.13 4.84
CA ALA A 52 3.64 -7.87 3.97
C ALA A 52 3.55 -9.35 4.37
N GLU A 53 4.70 -9.96 4.70
CA GLU A 53 4.75 -11.35 5.17
C GLU A 53 4.08 -11.51 6.53
N GLU A 54 4.28 -10.57 7.43
CA GLU A 54 3.63 -10.58 8.73
C GLU A 54 2.10 -10.50 8.62
N MET A 55 1.61 -9.69 7.70
CA MET A 55 0.18 -9.52 7.45
C MET A 55 -0.42 -10.59 6.55
N ASP A 56 0.41 -11.37 5.87
CA ASP A 56 0.00 -12.23 4.75
C ASP A 56 -0.83 -11.44 3.73
N HIS A 57 -0.36 -10.22 3.42
CA HIS A 57 -1.02 -9.32 2.46
C HIS A 57 0.06 -8.54 1.72
N HIS A 58 0.13 -8.74 0.41
CA HIS A 58 1.29 -8.34 -0.39
C HIS A 58 0.95 -7.23 -1.37
N PRO A 59 1.75 -6.14 -1.41
CA PRO A 59 1.57 -5.08 -2.39
C PRO A 59 2.16 -5.48 -3.74
N ASP A 60 1.69 -4.82 -4.80
CA ASP A 60 2.41 -4.80 -6.07
C ASP A 60 3.49 -3.73 -5.98
N ILE A 61 4.69 -4.06 -6.40
CA ILE A 61 5.86 -3.17 -6.31
C ILE A 61 6.51 -3.04 -7.67
N ASP A 62 6.70 -1.81 -8.14
CA ASP A 62 7.46 -1.50 -9.35
C ASP A 62 8.53 -0.49 -8.97
N LEU A 63 9.80 -0.87 -9.16
CA LEU A 63 10.94 0.00 -8.88
C LEU A 63 11.58 0.44 -10.19
N ARG A 64 11.62 1.76 -10.40
CA ARG A 64 12.27 2.40 -11.54
C ARG A 64 13.39 3.30 -11.00
N TRP A 65 14.64 2.84 -11.11
CA TRP A 65 15.81 3.46 -10.48
C TRP A 65 15.56 3.64 -8.97
N ARG A 66 15.26 4.85 -8.51
CA ARG A 66 14.97 5.15 -7.10
C ARG A 66 13.53 5.59 -6.85
N THR A 67 12.67 5.46 -7.86
CA THR A 67 11.24 5.74 -7.74
C THR A 67 10.47 4.44 -7.53
N LEU A 68 9.80 4.36 -6.40
CA LEU A 68 9.05 3.18 -5.98
C LEU A 68 7.56 3.44 -6.20
N HIS A 69 6.92 2.58 -6.99
CA HIS A 69 5.48 2.60 -7.22
C HIS A 69 4.85 1.44 -6.49
N LEU A 70 3.91 1.74 -5.61
CA LEU A 70 3.20 0.76 -4.79
C LEU A 70 1.73 0.74 -5.16
N ALA A 71 1.16 -0.45 -5.25
CA ALA A 71 -0.28 -0.64 -5.47
C ALA A 71 -0.80 -1.70 -4.50
N LEU A 72 -1.92 -1.42 -3.87
CA LEU A 72 -2.55 -2.29 -2.89
C LEU A 72 -3.98 -2.61 -3.30
N VAL A 73 -4.31 -3.89 -3.23
CA VAL A 73 -5.67 -4.38 -3.46
C VAL A 73 -5.83 -5.73 -2.78
N THR A 74 -7.02 -6.07 -2.37
CA THR A 74 -7.35 -7.40 -1.85
C THR A 74 -8.01 -8.20 -2.95
N HIS A 75 -7.23 -8.97 -3.70
CA HIS A 75 -7.72 -9.71 -4.88
C HIS A 75 -8.87 -10.66 -4.53
N SER A 76 -8.79 -11.35 -3.41
CA SER A 76 -9.83 -12.29 -2.98
C SER A 76 -11.15 -11.62 -2.63
N ALA A 77 -11.16 -10.32 -2.36
CA ALA A 77 -12.37 -9.53 -2.13
C ALA A 77 -12.79 -8.75 -3.38
N GLY A 78 -11.97 -8.74 -4.41
CA GLY A 78 -12.24 -8.01 -5.65
C GLY A 78 -12.06 -6.50 -5.54
N GLY A 79 -11.35 -6.00 -4.55
CA GLY A 79 -11.14 -4.57 -4.36
C GLY A 79 -10.47 -4.21 -3.04
N VAL A 80 -10.48 -2.93 -2.72
CA VAL A 80 -9.84 -2.40 -1.51
C VAL A 80 -10.64 -2.78 -0.26
N THR A 81 -9.92 -3.27 0.73
CA THR A 81 -10.47 -3.64 2.04
C THR A 81 -9.67 -2.98 3.16
N GLU A 82 -10.06 -3.23 4.39
CA GLU A 82 -9.35 -2.76 5.58
C GLU A 82 -7.90 -3.26 5.63
N ASN A 83 -7.62 -4.44 5.04
CA ASN A 83 -6.25 -4.96 4.95
C ASN A 83 -5.34 -4.01 4.15
N ASP A 84 -5.86 -3.41 3.09
CA ASP A 84 -5.10 -2.46 2.27
C ASP A 84 -4.83 -1.17 3.04
N LEU A 85 -5.82 -0.70 3.81
CA LEU A 85 -5.64 0.49 4.64
C LEU A 85 -4.58 0.26 5.73
N ASP A 86 -4.61 -0.90 6.37
CA ASP A 86 -3.61 -1.26 7.40
C ASP A 86 -2.21 -1.35 6.80
N LEU A 87 -2.08 -1.98 5.63
CA LEU A 87 -0.79 -2.07 4.95
C LEU A 87 -0.29 -0.68 4.54
N ALA A 88 -1.16 0.18 4.02
CA ALA A 88 -0.81 1.56 3.66
C ALA A 88 -0.27 2.33 4.87
N ARG A 89 -0.91 2.21 6.02
CA ARG A 89 -0.45 2.87 7.25
C ARG A 89 0.91 2.36 7.70
N ARG A 90 1.13 1.05 7.62
CA ARG A 90 2.42 0.43 7.99
C ARG A 90 3.52 0.84 7.02
N ILE A 91 3.22 0.91 5.73
CA ILE A 91 4.18 1.39 4.72
C ILE A 91 4.54 2.85 5.00
N ASP A 92 3.55 3.69 5.31
CA ASP A 92 3.80 5.10 5.62
C ASP A 92 4.72 5.29 6.83
N ALA A 93 4.68 4.37 7.79
CA ALA A 93 5.57 4.40 8.94
C ALA A 93 7.02 4.04 8.58
N LEU A 94 7.25 3.37 7.45
CA LEU A 94 8.57 2.93 7.00
C LEU A 94 9.22 3.91 6.02
N LEU A 95 8.43 4.71 5.30
CA LEU A 95 8.91 5.54 4.19
C LEU A 95 8.84 7.03 4.52
N PRO A 96 9.70 7.85 3.87
CA PRO A 96 9.59 9.30 4.00
C PRO A 96 8.26 9.80 3.46
N GLY A 97 7.72 10.80 4.12
CA GLY A 97 6.45 11.43 3.75
C GLY A 97 6.56 12.48 2.67
#